data_1963153b31de1934d2bd4b6d383817ff
#
_entry.id   1963153b31de1934d2bd4b6d383817ff
#
_cell.length_a   1.000
_cell.length_b   1.000
_cell.length_c   1.000
_cell.angle_alpha   90.00
_cell.angle_beta   90.00
_cell.angle_gamma   90.00
#
_symmetry.space_group_name_H-M   'P 1'
#
loop_
_entity.id
_entity.type
_entity.pdbx_description
1 polymer ?
#
loop_
_entity_poly.entity_id
_entity_poly.type
_entity_poly.pdbx_seq_one_letter_code
_entity_poly.pdbx_strand_id
1 'polypeptide(L)'
;EEIKKTAFKITRVGQLVGTEAAEMLGVQFGIIALSLAPTPAIGDSVAHILEEIGLEQCGAHGTTAALAMLNDAVKKGGLMASSSLGGLSGAFIPVTEDAGMIAAARTGTLSIEKLEAMTAVCSVGLDMIVIPGDTPSEVISAIIADEAAIGMVNYKTTAVRVIPAIDIPEG
;
A
#
# COMPACT_ATOMS: atom_id res chain seq x y z
N GLU A 1 -8.55 -9.24 -14.55
CA GLU A 1 -9.63 -10.14 -14.18
C GLU A 1 -9.15 -11.23 -13.21
N GLU A 2 -8.00 -11.88 -13.44
CA GLU A 2 -7.48 -12.95 -12.55
C GLU A 2 -7.16 -12.44 -11.13
N ILE A 3 -6.57 -11.27 -10.98
CA ILE A 3 -6.32 -10.63 -9.68
C ILE A 3 -7.65 -10.47 -8.92
N LYS A 4 -8.68 -9.97 -9.58
CA LYS A 4 -10.01 -9.80 -8.98
C LYS A 4 -10.63 -11.12 -8.53
N LYS A 5 -10.54 -12.16 -9.36
CA LYS A 5 -11.02 -13.51 -9.01
C LYS A 5 -10.26 -14.11 -7.83
N THR A 6 -8.95 -13.91 -7.80
CA THR A 6 -8.11 -14.39 -6.70
C THR A 6 -8.44 -13.65 -5.39
N ALA A 7 -8.57 -12.32 -5.44
CA ALA A 7 -9.00 -11.51 -4.31
C ALA A 7 -10.38 -11.95 -3.79
N PHE A 8 -11.33 -12.21 -4.68
CA PHE A 8 -12.64 -12.76 -4.32
C PHE A 8 -12.51 -14.09 -3.56
N LYS A 9 -11.75 -15.05 -4.09
CA LYS A 9 -11.59 -16.38 -3.49
C LYS A 9 -10.96 -16.28 -2.10
N ILE A 10 -9.88 -15.54 -1.95
CA ILE A 10 -9.17 -15.39 -0.67
C ILE A 10 -10.08 -14.72 0.37
N THR A 11 -10.73 -13.62 0.01
CA THR A 11 -11.66 -12.91 0.90
C THR A 11 -12.83 -13.80 1.31
N ARG A 12 -13.38 -14.59 0.38
CA ARG A 12 -14.49 -15.46 0.68
C ARG A 12 -14.12 -16.60 1.64
N VAL A 13 -12.97 -17.22 1.43
CA VAL A 13 -12.45 -18.25 2.35
C VAL A 13 -12.16 -17.64 3.73
N GLY A 14 -11.50 -16.48 3.78
CA GLY A 14 -11.24 -15.79 5.03
C GLY A 14 -12.51 -15.46 5.83
N GLN A 15 -13.57 -15.02 5.14
CA GLN A 15 -14.86 -14.75 5.80
C GLN A 15 -15.49 -16.03 6.36
N LEU A 16 -15.50 -17.12 5.60
CA LEU A 16 -16.08 -18.38 6.03
C LEU A 16 -15.37 -18.93 7.27
N VAL A 17 -14.03 -19.00 7.22
CA VAL A 17 -13.22 -19.49 8.33
C VAL A 17 -13.33 -18.55 9.54
N GLY A 18 -13.29 -17.23 9.31
CA GLY A 18 -13.41 -16.25 10.39
C GLY A 18 -14.77 -16.29 11.09
N THR A 19 -15.85 -16.50 10.35
CA THR A 19 -17.19 -16.65 10.92
C THR A 19 -17.29 -17.92 11.80
N GLU A 20 -16.81 -19.05 11.30
CA GLU A 20 -16.80 -20.31 12.05
C GLU A 20 -15.94 -20.22 13.31
N ALA A 21 -14.75 -19.62 13.20
CA ALA A 21 -13.89 -19.39 14.37
C ALA A 21 -14.55 -18.48 15.41
N ALA A 22 -15.24 -17.44 15.00
CA ALA A 22 -15.95 -16.51 15.88
C ALA A 22 -17.10 -17.22 16.62
N GLU A 23 -17.85 -18.08 15.94
CA GLU A 23 -18.89 -18.93 16.57
C GLU A 23 -18.31 -19.88 17.61
N MET A 24 -17.19 -20.56 17.27
CA MET A 24 -16.52 -21.47 18.21
C MET A 24 -15.98 -20.75 19.46
N LEU A 25 -15.54 -19.51 19.32
CA LEU A 25 -14.99 -18.70 20.41
C LEU A 25 -16.05 -17.88 21.16
N GLY A 26 -17.29 -17.87 20.69
CA GLY A 26 -18.37 -17.07 21.30
C GLY A 26 -18.15 -15.56 21.18
N VAL A 27 -17.47 -15.11 20.12
CA VAL A 27 -17.22 -13.69 19.84
C VAL A 27 -17.89 -13.26 18.53
N GLN A 28 -18.12 -11.95 18.37
CA GLN A 28 -18.69 -11.42 17.13
C GLN A 28 -17.63 -11.36 16.02
N PHE A 29 -17.94 -11.89 14.83
CA PHE A 29 -17.14 -11.65 13.64
C PHE A 29 -17.32 -10.19 13.18
N GLY A 30 -16.21 -9.49 12.88
CA GLY A 30 -16.22 -8.10 12.47
C GLY A 30 -16.13 -7.94 10.96
N ILE A 31 -15.11 -7.23 10.52
CA ILE A 31 -14.82 -6.96 9.11
C ILE A 31 -13.65 -7.82 8.62
N ILE A 32 -13.60 -8.02 7.31
CA ILE A 32 -12.44 -8.65 6.65
C ILE A 32 -11.77 -7.65 5.72
N ALA A 33 -10.44 -7.62 5.69
CA ALA A 33 -9.66 -6.83 4.76
C ALA A 33 -8.64 -7.72 4.05
N LEU A 34 -8.53 -7.57 2.75
CA LEU A 34 -7.48 -8.20 1.95
C LEU A 34 -6.45 -7.13 1.59
N SER A 35 -5.35 -7.11 2.33
CA SER A 35 -4.26 -6.17 2.13
C SER A 35 -3.10 -6.86 1.41
N LEU A 36 -2.62 -6.26 0.33
CA LEU A 36 -1.33 -6.59 -0.25
C LEU A 36 -0.28 -5.74 0.48
N ALA A 37 0.15 -6.23 1.64
CA ALA A 37 1.13 -5.60 2.50
C ALA A 37 2.42 -6.42 2.42
N PRO A 38 3.49 -5.90 1.79
CA PRO A 38 4.71 -6.65 1.56
C PRO A 38 5.52 -6.82 2.84
N THR A 39 6.48 -7.75 2.80
CA THR A 39 7.57 -7.87 3.76
C THR A 39 8.91 -7.82 3.04
N PRO A 40 10.05 -7.62 3.73
CA PRO A 40 11.36 -7.63 3.08
C PRO A 40 11.80 -9.01 2.57
N ALA A 41 10.98 -10.04 2.76
CA ALA A 41 11.28 -11.40 2.30
C ALA A 41 11.29 -11.49 0.77
N ILE A 42 12.16 -12.35 0.24
CA ILE A 42 12.23 -12.61 -1.21
C ILE A 42 10.90 -13.17 -1.70
N GLY A 43 10.35 -12.55 -2.75
CA GLY A 43 9.07 -12.96 -3.36
C GLY A 43 7.83 -12.34 -2.73
N ASP A 44 7.99 -11.50 -1.71
CA ASP A 44 6.90 -10.78 -1.05
C ASP A 44 7.02 -9.27 -1.28
N SER A 45 6.79 -8.82 -2.52
CA SER A 45 6.95 -7.44 -2.94
C SER A 45 5.80 -6.97 -3.83
N VAL A 46 5.17 -5.87 -3.45
CA VAL A 46 4.17 -5.19 -4.29
C VAL A 46 4.84 -4.53 -5.49
N ALA A 47 6.06 -4.00 -5.34
CA ALA A 47 6.82 -3.45 -6.46
C ALA A 47 7.04 -4.50 -7.55
N HIS A 48 7.44 -5.73 -7.20
CA HIS A 48 7.62 -6.81 -8.17
C HIS A 48 6.29 -7.20 -8.85
N ILE A 49 5.14 -7.14 -8.17
CA ILE A 49 3.83 -7.33 -8.81
C ILE A 49 3.60 -6.27 -9.90
N LEU A 50 3.94 -5.01 -9.61
CA LEU A 50 3.81 -3.92 -10.58
C LEU A 50 4.76 -4.10 -11.77
N GLU A 51 5.98 -4.59 -11.55
CA GLU A 51 6.96 -4.92 -12.57
C GLU A 51 6.48 -6.08 -13.46
N GLU A 52 5.90 -7.14 -12.88
CA GLU A 52 5.28 -8.24 -13.63
C GLU A 52 4.07 -7.79 -14.48
N ILE A 53 3.39 -6.72 -14.12
CA ILE A 53 2.32 -6.11 -14.93
C ILE A 53 2.91 -5.45 -16.20
N GLY A 54 4.22 -5.19 -16.24
CA GLY A 54 4.93 -4.68 -17.41
C GLY A 54 5.71 -3.39 -17.18
N LEU A 55 5.94 -2.98 -15.94
CA LEU A 55 6.83 -1.86 -15.63
C LEU A 55 8.28 -2.30 -15.68
N GLU A 56 9.16 -1.42 -16.16
CA GLU A 56 10.60 -1.65 -16.11
C GLU A 56 11.12 -1.72 -14.67
N GLN A 57 10.65 -0.80 -13.83
CA GLN A 57 10.94 -0.75 -12.41
C GLN A 57 9.82 0.03 -11.71
N CYS A 58 9.55 -0.31 -10.46
CA CYS A 58 8.64 0.47 -9.61
C CYS A 58 9.16 1.91 -9.49
N GLY A 59 8.27 2.89 -9.62
CA GLY A 59 8.64 4.31 -9.69
C GLY A 59 8.73 4.86 -11.11
N ALA A 60 8.99 4.04 -12.14
CA ALA A 60 8.99 4.44 -13.53
C ALA A 60 7.60 4.93 -13.99
N HIS A 61 7.54 5.55 -15.17
CA HIS A 61 6.27 5.97 -15.77
C HIS A 61 5.30 4.78 -15.89
N GLY A 62 4.04 4.98 -15.54
CA GLY A 62 3.03 3.93 -15.51
C GLY A 62 2.80 3.31 -14.13
N THR A 63 3.70 3.49 -13.15
CA THR A 63 3.56 2.90 -11.80
C THR A 63 2.26 3.28 -11.12
N THR A 64 1.89 4.57 -11.13
CA THR A 64 0.63 5.04 -10.52
C THR A 64 -0.59 4.41 -11.20
N ALA A 65 -0.58 4.26 -12.52
CA ALA A 65 -1.67 3.61 -13.26
C ALA A 65 -1.77 2.11 -12.96
N ALA A 66 -0.63 1.41 -12.92
CA ALA A 66 -0.59 -0.01 -12.56
C ALA A 66 -1.06 -0.24 -11.13
N LEU A 67 -0.63 0.61 -10.18
CA LEU A 67 -1.09 0.56 -8.80
C LEU A 67 -2.60 0.82 -8.67
N ALA A 68 -3.14 1.79 -9.40
CA ALA A 68 -4.57 2.06 -9.44
C ALA A 68 -5.36 0.83 -9.93
N MET A 69 -4.89 0.20 -11.00
CA MET A 69 -5.51 -1.02 -11.54
C MET A 69 -5.44 -2.19 -10.56
N LEU A 70 -4.28 -2.40 -9.92
CA LEU A 70 -4.10 -3.44 -8.91
C LEU A 70 -5.03 -3.23 -7.72
N ASN A 71 -5.05 -2.01 -7.19
CA ASN A 71 -5.87 -1.64 -6.03
C ASN A 71 -7.37 -1.79 -6.32
N ASP A 72 -7.83 -1.34 -7.49
CA ASP A 72 -9.22 -1.49 -7.94
C ASP A 72 -9.63 -2.96 -8.07
N ALA A 73 -8.76 -3.79 -8.66
CA ALA A 73 -9.02 -5.21 -8.83
C ALA A 73 -9.16 -5.95 -7.48
N VAL A 74 -8.28 -5.65 -6.52
CA VAL A 74 -8.33 -6.23 -5.16
C VAL A 74 -9.59 -5.78 -4.43
N LYS A 75 -9.91 -4.49 -4.43
CA LYS A 75 -11.11 -3.95 -3.77
C LYS A 75 -12.39 -4.51 -4.36
N LYS A 76 -12.51 -4.55 -5.68
CA LYS A 76 -13.68 -5.14 -6.35
C LYS A 76 -13.85 -6.62 -6.03
N GLY A 77 -12.77 -7.38 -6.02
CA GLY A 77 -12.81 -8.80 -5.62
C GLY A 77 -13.30 -8.98 -4.19
N GLY A 78 -12.79 -8.18 -3.26
CA GLY A 78 -13.21 -8.19 -1.86
C GLY A 78 -14.68 -7.79 -1.67
N LEU A 79 -15.12 -6.72 -2.30
CA LEU A 79 -16.52 -6.25 -2.24
C LEU A 79 -17.53 -7.28 -2.77
N MET A 80 -17.15 -8.04 -3.78
CA MET A 80 -17.99 -9.13 -4.31
C MET A 80 -18.03 -10.34 -3.38
N ALA A 81 -17.03 -10.51 -2.52
CA ALA A 81 -16.89 -11.69 -1.66
C ALA A 81 -17.51 -11.50 -0.28
N SER A 82 -17.60 -10.28 0.22
CA SER A 82 -18.05 -9.97 1.59
C SER A 82 -18.90 -8.70 1.62
N SER A 83 -19.92 -8.72 2.45
CA SER A 83 -20.73 -7.53 2.78
C SER A 83 -20.06 -6.59 3.78
N SER A 84 -18.97 -7.01 4.40
CA SER A 84 -18.28 -6.30 5.48
C SER A 84 -16.78 -6.17 5.19
N LEU A 85 -16.44 -5.58 4.03
CA LEU A 85 -15.05 -5.35 3.62
C LEU A 85 -14.46 -4.16 4.37
N GLY A 86 -13.26 -4.36 4.95
CA GLY A 86 -12.52 -3.33 5.65
C GLY A 86 -11.86 -2.32 4.71
N GLY A 87 -11.72 -1.08 5.18
CA GLY A 87 -11.14 0.02 4.40
C GLY A 87 -9.65 -0.15 4.05
N LEU A 88 -8.93 -1.01 4.78
CA LEU A 88 -7.54 -1.33 4.49
C LEU A 88 -7.35 -2.38 3.37
N SER A 89 -8.43 -2.80 2.69
CA SER A 89 -8.30 -3.67 1.53
C SER A 89 -7.63 -2.96 0.36
N GLY A 90 -6.67 -3.62 -0.27
CA GLY A 90 -5.94 -3.10 -1.43
C GLY A 90 -4.43 -3.16 -1.29
N ALA A 91 -3.71 -2.43 -2.15
CA ALA A 91 -2.27 -2.42 -2.19
C ALA A 91 -1.67 -1.35 -1.29
N PHE A 92 -0.64 -1.73 -0.55
CA PHE A 92 0.19 -0.88 0.31
C PHE A 92 1.53 -0.60 -0.37
N ILE A 93 2.14 0.51 -0.01
CA ILE A 93 3.44 0.94 -0.55
C ILE A 93 4.45 1.30 0.56
N PRO A 94 4.68 0.43 1.56
CA PRO A 94 5.65 0.68 2.60
C PRO A 94 7.06 0.47 2.06
N VAL A 95 7.84 1.55 1.90
CA VAL A 95 9.12 1.50 1.14
C VAL A 95 10.15 0.58 1.80
N THR A 96 10.34 0.67 3.11
CA THR A 96 11.36 -0.15 3.81
C THR A 96 10.94 -1.59 4.08
N GLU A 97 9.69 -1.92 3.83
CA GLU A 97 9.14 -3.28 3.99
C GLU A 97 8.99 -4.01 2.65
N ASP A 98 9.46 -3.44 1.55
CA ASP A 98 9.34 -4.00 0.20
C ASP A 98 10.69 -4.00 -0.51
N ALA A 99 11.22 -5.18 -0.78
CA ALA A 99 12.54 -5.33 -1.40
C ALA A 99 12.65 -4.65 -2.77
N GLY A 100 11.58 -4.66 -3.57
CA GLY A 100 11.54 -3.99 -4.87
C GLY A 100 11.47 -2.45 -4.72
N MET A 101 10.72 -1.93 -3.75
CA MET A 101 10.69 -0.49 -3.47
C MET A 101 12.01 0.01 -2.93
N ILE A 102 12.66 -0.73 -2.04
CA ILE A 102 14.03 -0.42 -1.56
C ILE A 102 14.99 -0.33 -2.75
N ALA A 103 14.96 -1.29 -3.67
CA ALA A 103 15.81 -1.28 -4.86
C ALA A 103 15.51 -0.08 -5.75
N ALA A 104 14.24 0.24 -5.98
CA ALA A 104 13.80 1.38 -6.78
C ALA A 104 14.19 2.74 -6.16
N ALA A 105 14.11 2.88 -4.85
CA ALA A 105 14.57 4.07 -4.13
C ALA A 105 16.10 4.24 -4.26
N ARG A 106 16.87 3.16 -4.10
CA ARG A 106 18.35 3.18 -4.27
C ARG A 106 18.80 3.58 -5.67
N THR A 107 18.06 3.25 -6.69
CA THR A 107 18.34 3.68 -8.08
C THR A 107 17.84 5.07 -8.41
N GLY A 108 17.09 5.70 -7.51
CA GLY A 108 16.46 7.01 -7.72
C GLY A 108 15.23 6.97 -8.63
N THR A 109 14.75 5.77 -9.00
CA THR A 109 13.54 5.63 -9.82
C THR A 109 12.28 5.91 -9.01
N LEU A 110 12.30 5.58 -7.71
CA LEU A 110 11.21 5.84 -6.78
C LEU A 110 11.62 7.02 -5.87
N SER A 111 11.06 8.19 -6.10
CA SER A 111 11.24 9.39 -5.28
C SER A 111 10.04 9.64 -4.36
N ILE A 112 10.17 10.58 -3.40
CA ILE A 112 9.07 10.98 -2.51
C ILE A 112 7.90 11.55 -3.33
N GLU A 113 8.17 12.41 -4.31
CA GLU A 113 7.14 13.00 -5.18
C GLU A 113 6.40 11.91 -5.99
N LYS A 114 7.12 10.85 -6.38
CA LYS A 114 6.49 9.71 -7.03
C LYS A 114 5.61 8.92 -6.08
N LEU A 115 6.05 8.74 -4.84
CA LEU A 115 5.26 8.11 -3.79
C LEU A 115 4.01 8.93 -3.47
N GLU A 116 4.09 10.26 -3.35
CA GLU A 116 2.94 11.13 -3.18
C GLU A 116 1.91 10.95 -4.31
N ALA A 117 2.36 10.91 -5.56
CA ALA A 117 1.47 10.62 -6.69
C ALA A 117 0.82 9.23 -6.58
N MET A 118 1.54 8.23 -6.07
CA MET A 118 1.01 6.88 -5.85
C MET A 118 0.01 6.83 -4.69
N THR A 119 0.15 7.69 -3.69
CA THR A 119 -0.78 7.74 -2.55
C THR A 119 -2.18 8.17 -2.95
N ALA A 120 -2.35 8.87 -4.05
CA ALA A 120 -3.67 9.17 -4.61
C ALA A 120 -4.49 7.91 -4.92
N VAL A 121 -3.84 6.78 -5.19
CA VAL A 121 -4.46 5.53 -5.65
C VAL A 121 -4.16 4.31 -4.77
N CYS A 122 -3.26 4.40 -3.79
CA CYS A 122 -2.96 3.34 -2.84
C CYS A 122 -4.03 3.24 -1.73
N SER A 123 -3.88 2.29 -0.82
CA SER A 123 -4.86 2.08 0.26
C SER A 123 -4.58 2.88 1.54
N VAL A 124 -3.38 3.40 1.75
CA VAL A 124 -3.00 4.06 3.01
C VAL A 124 -2.45 5.46 2.81
N GLY A 125 -1.33 5.64 2.16
CA GLY A 125 -0.58 6.90 2.06
C GLY A 125 0.92 6.64 2.02
N LEU A 126 1.71 7.63 2.41
CA LEU A 126 3.16 7.49 2.59
C LEU A 126 3.42 6.59 3.80
N ASP A 127 4.19 5.53 3.59
CA ASP A 127 4.40 4.53 4.64
C ASP A 127 5.83 4.02 4.66
N MET A 128 6.40 3.96 5.90
CA MET A 128 7.73 3.38 6.15
C MET A 128 8.83 3.99 5.27
N ILE A 129 8.86 5.32 5.15
CA ILE A 129 9.83 6.03 4.33
C ILE A 129 10.95 6.56 5.23
N VAL A 130 12.17 6.09 5.00
CA VAL A 130 13.35 6.63 5.67
C VAL A 130 13.76 7.92 4.95
N ILE A 131 13.96 8.98 5.74
CA ILE A 131 14.44 10.27 5.27
C ILE A 131 15.71 10.65 6.04
N PRO A 132 16.57 11.56 5.52
CA PRO A 132 17.73 12.03 6.25
C PRO A 132 17.36 12.57 7.63
N GLY A 133 18.20 12.27 8.64
CA GLY A 133 17.92 12.63 10.03
C GLY A 133 17.93 14.12 10.31
N ASP A 134 18.56 14.92 9.46
CA ASP A 134 18.64 16.38 9.49
C ASP A 134 17.56 17.06 8.63
N THR A 135 16.58 16.30 8.10
CA THR A 135 15.46 16.87 7.34
C THR A 135 14.74 17.94 8.15
N PRO A 136 14.65 19.19 7.65
CA PRO A 136 13.99 20.27 8.37
C PRO A 136 12.51 19.99 8.67
N SER A 137 12.04 20.45 9.81
CA SER A 137 10.62 20.30 10.21
C SER A 137 9.65 20.90 9.17
N GLU A 138 10.06 21.96 8.49
CA GLU A 138 9.29 22.62 7.43
C GLU A 138 9.07 21.71 6.23
N VAL A 139 10.08 20.91 5.87
CA VAL A 139 9.97 19.92 4.78
C VAL A 139 9.02 18.79 5.18
N ILE A 140 9.15 18.26 6.39
CA ILE A 140 8.23 17.24 6.91
C ILE A 140 6.79 17.78 6.96
N SER A 141 6.62 19.03 7.39
CA SER A 141 5.32 19.70 7.41
C SER A 141 4.73 19.85 6.01
N ALA A 142 5.55 20.14 4.98
CA ALA A 142 5.13 20.24 3.60
C ALA A 142 4.65 18.87 3.07
N ILE A 143 5.39 17.80 3.31
CA ILE A 143 4.99 16.43 2.95
C ILE A 143 3.62 16.06 3.57
N ILE A 144 3.43 16.41 4.85
CA ILE A 144 2.14 16.18 5.53
C ILE A 144 1.01 16.99 4.88
N ALA A 145 1.29 18.23 4.48
CA ALA A 145 0.30 19.08 3.83
C ALA A 145 -0.08 18.55 2.44
N ASP A 146 0.88 18.05 1.65
CA ASP A 146 0.64 17.45 0.35
C ASP A 146 -0.22 16.18 0.49
N GLU A 147 0.09 15.31 1.43
CA GLU A 147 -0.71 14.12 1.70
C GLU A 147 -2.13 14.44 2.19
N ALA A 148 -2.28 15.48 3.01
CA ALA A 148 -3.60 15.95 3.42
C ALA A 148 -4.42 16.48 2.23
N ALA A 149 -3.79 17.22 1.32
CA ALA A 149 -4.43 17.70 0.09
C ALA A 149 -4.83 16.55 -0.83
N ILE A 150 -3.95 15.57 -1.03
CA ILE A 150 -4.23 14.36 -1.81
C ILE A 150 -5.41 13.59 -1.21
N GLY A 151 -5.43 13.42 0.11
CA GLY A 151 -6.51 12.74 0.81
C GLY A 151 -7.84 13.47 0.64
N MET A 152 -7.84 14.78 0.81
CA MET A 152 -9.03 15.61 0.67
C MET A 152 -9.63 15.57 -0.75
N VAL A 153 -8.79 15.73 -1.77
CA VAL A 153 -9.24 15.73 -3.18
C VAL A 153 -9.78 14.36 -3.60
N ASN A 154 -9.19 13.28 -3.09
CA ASN A 154 -9.57 11.92 -3.43
C ASN A 154 -10.61 11.30 -2.47
N TYR A 155 -11.15 12.08 -1.53
CA TYR A 155 -12.11 11.61 -0.52
C TYR A 155 -11.65 10.36 0.22
N LYS A 156 -10.36 10.32 0.60
CA LYS A 156 -9.75 9.19 1.30
C LYS A 156 -8.91 9.66 2.49
N THR A 157 -8.77 8.80 3.48
CA THR A 157 -7.77 8.99 4.53
C THR A 157 -6.39 8.69 3.98
N THR A 158 -5.44 9.57 4.16
CA THR A 158 -4.01 9.37 3.92
C THR A 158 -3.27 9.34 5.26
N ALA A 159 -2.20 8.58 5.32
CA ALA A 159 -1.28 8.55 6.45
C ALA A 159 0.11 8.99 5.99
N VAL A 160 0.90 9.56 6.92
CA VAL A 160 2.30 9.87 6.70
C VAL A 160 3.12 9.21 7.80
N ARG A 161 3.92 8.24 7.42
CA ARG A 161 4.88 7.57 8.30
C ARG A 161 6.28 7.68 7.70
N VAL A 162 6.99 8.74 8.08
CA VAL A 162 8.40 8.97 7.74
C VAL A 162 9.28 8.67 8.93
N ILE A 163 10.49 8.21 8.69
CA ILE A 163 11.45 7.80 9.72
C ILE A 163 12.74 8.60 9.50
N PRO A 164 12.98 9.70 10.25
CA PRO A 164 14.25 10.41 10.20
C PRO A 164 15.38 9.52 10.73
N ALA A 165 16.34 9.20 9.88
CA ALA A 165 17.48 8.35 10.22
C ALA A 165 18.63 9.20 10.77
N ILE A 166 18.74 9.26 12.09
CA ILE A 166 19.79 10.05 12.78
C ILE A 166 21.17 9.50 12.37
N ASP A 167 22.10 10.42 12.08
CA ASP A 167 23.48 10.13 11.65
C ASP A 167 23.64 9.41 10.29
N ILE A 168 22.55 9.32 9.51
CA ILE A 168 22.61 8.85 8.13
C ILE A 168 22.26 10.03 7.22
N PRO A 169 23.23 10.57 6.44
CA PRO A 169 22.99 11.74 5.58
C PRO A 169 22.19 11.44 4.32
N GLU A 170 22.04 10.16 3.98
CA GLU A 170 21.24 9.67 2.83
C GLU A 170 20.21 8.67 3.37
N GLY A 171 18.94 8.99 3.14
CA GLY A 171 17.80 8.15 3.53
C GLY A 171 17.61 6.93 2.62
#